data_cbdae121192f73248cd4242fbf5e7f6a
#
_entry.id   cbdae121192f73248cd4242fbf5e7f6a
#
_cell.length_a   1.000
_cell.length_b   1.000
_cell.length_c   1.000
_cell.angle_alpha   90.00
_cell.angle_beta   90.00
_cell.angle_gamma   90.00
#
_symmetry.space_group_name_H-M   'P 1'
#
loop_
_entity.id
_entity.type
_entity.pdbx_description
1 polymer ?
#
loop_
_entity_poly.entity_id
_entity_poly.type
_entity_poly.pdbx_seq_one_letter_code
_entity_poly.pdbx_strand_id
1 'polypeptide(L)'
;MYINTFSNLKRLFKIGIFTALLSTFEVYCYDGPLFDAMAQLDERPGFEKSISRVRDAGIYKIALFARSRKYLGENEKALLNLHRDNKDLIVLGAPKYFLHENDIGKSFTKRTLKNIDKYKYSFVGEILFTHADKTHGRQHESGETYLDPSGKGFTDFLVKFSSKNIPVMTHWEFYDWERDWPKFSKLFLDFPNQKFIIPHMGFGSPKQ
;
A
#
# COMPACT_ATOMS: atom_id res chain seq x y z
N MET A 1 -28.82 -40.28 52.54
CA MET A 1 -29.01 -39.89 51.11
C MET A 1 -28.79 -38.39 50.95
N TYR A 2 -27.56 -37.93 51.11
CA TYR A 2 -27.18 -36.49 51.04
C TYR A 2 -25.79 -36.37 50.46
N ILE A 3 -25.58 -36.68 49.22
CA ILE A 3 -24.34 -36.36 48.50
C ILE A 3 -24.70 -36.26 47.02
N ASN A 4 -25.08 -35.06 46.53
CA ASN A 4 -24.96 -34.74 45.08
C ASN A 4 -25.37 -33.30 44.71
N THR A 5 -25.73 -32.46 45.69
CA THR A 5 -26.14 -31.07 45.41
C THR A 5 -24.97 -30.09 45.22
N PHE A 6 -23.82 -30.33 45.83
CA PHE A 6 -22.69 -29.44 45.79
C PHE A 6 -21.86 -29.52 44.48
N SER A 7 -21.86 -30.67 43.80
CA SER A 7 -21.12 -30.80 42.54
C SER A 7 -21.82 -30.09 41.37
N ASN A 8 -23.14 -30.08 41.38
CA ASN A 8 -23.93 -29.40 40.35
C ASN A 8 -23.89 -27.88 40.48
N LEU A 9 -23.82 -27.35 41.71
CA LEU A 9 -23.71 -25.92 41.96
C LEU A 9 -22.38 -25.37 41.47
N LYS A 10 -21.27 -26.09 41.68
CA LYS A 10 -19.92 -25.69 41.15
C LYS A 10 -19.85 -25.73 39.62
N ARG A 11 -20.57 -26.64 38.96
CA ARG A 11 -20.64 -26.73 37.52
C ARG A 11 -21.45 -25.58 36.91
N LEU A 12 -22.60 -25.27 37.51
CA LEU A 12 -23.46 -24.15 37.09
C LEU A 12 -22.74 -22.81 37.29
N PHE A 13 -21.96 -22.65 38.38
CA PHE A 13 -21.18 -21.42 38.65
C PHE A 13 -20.06 -21.23 37.64
N LYS A 14 -19.35 -22.32 37.24
CA LYS A 14 -18.35 -22.27 36.19
C LYS A 14 -18.91 -21.94 34.82
N ILE A 15 -20.06 -22.49 34.46
CA ILE A 15 -20.72 -22.19 33.19
C ILE A 15 -21.24 -20.75 33.16
N GLY A 16 -21.83 -20.29 34.27
CA GLY A 16 -22.32 -18.90 34.39
C GLY A 16 -21.21 -17.85 34.28
N ILE A 17 -20.04 -18.08 34.88
CA ILE A 17 -18.86 -17.16 34.77
C ILE A 17 -18.31 -17.19 33.36
N PHE A 18 -18.26 -18.34 32.71
CA PHE A 18 -17.73 -18.43 31.33
C PHE A 18 -18.67 -17.73 30.31
N THR A 19 -19.99 -17.86 30.53
CA THR A 19 -20.97 -17.17 29.69
C THR A 19 -20.98 -15.65 29.92
N ALA A 20 -20.81 -15.21 31.18
CA ALA A 20 -20.72 -13.80 31.52
C ALA A 20 -19.42 -13.15 30.98
N LEU A 21 -18.31 -13.89 30.93
CA LEU A 21 -17.06 -13.43 30.32
C LEU A 21 -17.13 -13.33 28.79
N LEU A 22 -17.94 -14.17 28.13
CA LEU A 22 -18.14 -14.10 26.69
C LEU A 22 -19.09 -12.96 26.27
N SER A 23 -19.97 -12.50 27.16
CA SER A 23 -20.91 -11.42 26.87
C SER A 23 -20.33 -10.01 27.03
N THR A 24 -19.10 -9.86 27.52
CA THR A 24 -18.46 -8.55 27.72
C THR A 24 -17.48 -8.13 26.64
N PHE A 25 -17.26 -8.97 25.63
CA PHE A 25 -16.54 -8.53 24.44
C PHE A 25 -17.51 -7.84 23.49
N GLU A 26 -17.82 -6.58 23.74
CA GLU A 26 -18.31 -5.70 22.69
C GLU A 26 -17.22 -5.65 21.63
N VAL A 27 -17.41 -6.37 20.54
CA VAL A 27 -16.58 -6.21 19.36
C VAL A 27 -16.94 -4.85 18.78
N TYR A 28 -16.19 -3.83 19.16
CA TYR A 28 -16.29 -2.53 18.51
C TYR A 28 -15.85 -2.70 17.07
N CYS A 29 -16.83 -2.92 16.17
CA CYS A 29 -16.58 -2.79 14.75
C CYS A 29 -16.33 -1.31 14.45
N TYR A 30 -15.27 -1.02 13.70
CA TYR A 30 -15.07 0.33 13.19
C TYR A 30 -16.19 0.66 12.21
N ASP A 31 -16.96 1.69 12.52
CA ASP A 31 -18.09 2.18 11.72
C ASP A 31 -17.78 3.48 10.97
N GLY A 32 -16.54 3.95 11.08
CA GLY A 32 -16.07 5.15 10.41
C GLY A 32 -15.77 4.96 8.91
N PRO A 33 -15.39 6.04 8.21
CA PRO A 33 -15.11 5.99 6.79
C PRO A 33 -13.85 5.15 6.49
N LEU A 34 -13.97 4.16 5.61
CA LEU A 34 -12.86 3.34 5.15
C LEU A 34 -12.13 4.04 4.00
N PHE A 35 -10.80 4.16 4.12
CA PHE A 35 -9.94 4.65 3.08
C PHE A 35 -8.99 3.55 2.61
N ASP A 36 -9.11 3.13 1.35
CA ASP A 36 -8.12 2.25 0.72
C ASP A 36 -6.92 3.09 0.26
N ALA A 37 -5.83 3.01 1.02
CA ALA A 37 -4.63 3.81 0.77
C ALA A 37 -3.79 3.30 -0.41
N MET A 38 -4.11 2.15 -1.01
CA MET A 38 -3.33 1.56 -2.10
C MET A 38 -4.18 0.70 -3.03
N ALA A 39 -4.63 1.28 -4.12
CA ALA A 39 -5.27 0.56 -5.21
C ALA A 39 -4.52 0.79 -6.53
N GLN A 40 -4.46 -0.24 -7.37
CA GLN A 40 -3.75 -0.21 -8.64
C GLN A 40 -4.70 -0.51 -9.78
N LEU A 41 -4.71 0.36 -10.80
CA LEU A 41 -5.41 0.12 -12.05
C LEU A 41 -4.52 -0.69 -12.98
N ASP A 42 -4.93 -1.91 -13.27
CA ASP A 42 -4.24 -2.83 -14.17
C ASP A 42 -5.13 -3.16 -15.40
N GLU A 43 -4.54 -3.71 -16.44
CA GLU A 43 -5.05 -3.88 -17.81
C GLU A 43 -6.34 -4.72 -18.00
N ARG A 44 -7.06 -5.02 -16.95
CA ARG A 44 -8.22 -5.90 -17.05
C ARG A 44 -9.49 -5.13 -17.42
N PRO A 45 -10.28 -5.61 -18.37
CA PRO A 45 -11.57 -5.02 -18.68
C PRO A 45 -12.51 -5.10 -17.47
N GLY A 46 -13.33 -4.07 -17.27
CA GLY A 46 -14.36 -4.07 -16.22
C GLY A 46 -14.08 -3.15 -15.03
N PHE A 47 -13.28 -2.13 -15.19
CA PHE A 47 -12.99 -1.13 -14.15
C PHE A 47 -14.24 -0.46 -13.59
N GLU A 48 -15.25 -0.20 -14.41
CA GLU A 48 -16.53 0.38 -13.97
C GLU A 48 -17.21 -0.51 -12.94
N LYS A 49 -17.20 -1.83 -13.14
CA LYS A 49 -17.73 -2.80 -12.17
C LYS A 49 -16.93 -2.82 -10.86
N SER A 50 -15.63 -2.54 -10.92
CA SER A 50 -14.79 -2.45 -9.73
C SER A 50 -15.13 -1.21 -8.91
N ILE A 51 -15.42 -0.08 -9.54
CA ILE A 51 -15.84 1.15 -8.84
C ILE A 51 -17.17 0.95 -8.10
N SER A 52 -18.18 0.31 -8.72
CA SER A 52 -19.42 0.03 -7.99
C SER A 52 -19.18 -0.88 -6.76
N ARG A 53 -18.38 -1.93 -6.90
CA ARG A 53 -18.03 -2.81 -5.77
C ARG A 53 -17.31 -2.09 -4.63
N VAL A 54 -16.43 -1.13 -4.97
CA VAL A 54 -15.75 -0.30 -3.97
C VAL A 54 -16.78 0.52 -3.18
N ARG A 55 -17.78 1.12 -3.85
CA ARG A 55 -18.87 1.85 -3.21
C ARG A 55 -19.76 0.93 -2.38
N ASP A 56 -20.13 -0.22 -2.92
CA ASP A 56 -20.98 -1.22 -2.25
C ASP A 56 -20.31 -1.78 -0.98
N ALA A 57 -18.98 -1.83 -0.96
CA ALA A 57 -18.18 -2.20 0.21
C ALA A 57 -18.05 -1.09 1.27
N GLY A 58 -18.68 0.07 1.07
CA GLY A 58 -18.63 1.19 2.02
C GLY A 58 -17.30 1.93 2.05
N ILE A 59 -16.46 1.77 1.04
CA ILE A 59 -15.17 2.47 0.96
C ILE A 59 -15.44 3.93 0.60
N TYR A 60 -15.02 4.83 1.48
CA TYR A 60 -15.20 6.27 1.35
C TYR A 60 -14.28 6.89 0.28
N LYS A 61 -13.02 6.47 0.23
CA LYS A 61 -12.03 6.92 -0.75
C LYS A 61 -11.02 5.83 -1.05
N ILE A 62 -10.46 5.89 -2.27
CA ILE A 62 -9.36 5.04 -2.70
C ILE A 62 -8.21 5.90 -3.25
N ALA A 63 -6.97 5.59 -2.86
CA ALA A 63 -5.77 6.09 -3.51
C ALA A 63 -5.45 5.19 -4.71
N LEU A 64 -5.75 5.66 -5.92
CA LEU A 64 -5.66 4.85 -7.14
C LEU A 64 -4.60 5.40 -8.10
N PHE A 65 -3.73 4.53 -8.58
CA PHE A 65 -2.73 4.84 -9.59
C PHE A 65 -2.66 3.78 -10.69
N ALA A 66 -2.22 4.19 -11.88
CA ALA A 66 -2.08 3.28 -13.01
C ALA A 66 -0.82 2.42 -12.85
N ARG A 67 -0.97 1.15 -13.17
CA ARG A 67 0.08 0.13 -13.19
C ARG A 67 0.19 -0.43 -14.61
N SER A 68 1.24 -1.12 -14.89
CA SER A 68 1.61 -1.89 -16.05
C SER A 68 2.60 -1.20 -16.95
N ARG A 69 3.58 -2.01 -17.32
CA ARG A 69 4.67 -1.61 -18.18
C ARG A 69 4.24 -1.52 -19.64
N LYS A 70 3.48 -2.51 -20.08
CA LYS A 70 3.08 -2.68 -21.48
C LYS A 70 1.99 -1.69 -21.90
N TYR A 71 1.04 -1.42 -20.99
CA TYR A 71 -0.15 -0.61 -21.26
C TYR A 71 -0.22 0.63 -20.36
N LEU A 72 0.92 1.12 -19.86
CA LEU A 72 0.94 2.23 -18.92
C LEU A 72 0.18 3.45 -19.42
N GLY A 73 0.37 3.83 -20.68
CA GLY A 73 -0.31 4.98 -21.26
C GLY A 73 -1.82 4.80 -21.38
N GLU A 74 -2.28 3.60 -21.69
CA GLU A 74 -3.71 3.25 -21.76
C GLU A 74 -4.33 3.24 -20.38
N ASN A 75 -3.64 2.62 -19.39
CA ASN A 75 -4.07 2.59 -18.01
C ASN A 75 -4.08 3.99 -17.37
N GLU A 76 -3.10 4.84 -17.68
CA GLU A 76 -3.10 6.23 -17.23
C GLU A 76 -4.29 6.99 -17.80
N LYS A 77 -4.61 6.80 -19.09
CA LYS A 77 -5.78 7.41 -19.73
C LYS A 77 -7.10 6.90 -19.10
N ALA A 78 -7.20 5.60 -18.85
CA ALA A 78 -8.36 5.00 -18.19
C ALA A 78 -8.52 5.54 -16.75
N LEU A 79 -7.43 5.64 -16.00
CA LEU A 79 -7.41 6.21 -14.66
C LEU A 79 -7.90 7.67 -14.64
N LEU A 80 -7.43 8.49 -15.59
CA LEU A 80 -7.86 9.89 -15.70
C LEU A 80 -9.35 10.02 -16.01
N ASN A 81 -9.89 9.14 -16.87
CA ASN A 81 -11.31 9.07 -17.15
C ASN A 81 -12.11 8.66 -15.91
N LEU A 82 -11.71 7.58 -15.23
CA LEU A 82 -12.35 7.13 -14.01
C LEU A 82 -12.34 8.21 -12.90
N HIS A 83 -11.22 8.88 -12.74
CA HIS A 83 -11.13 9.98 -11.77
C HIS A 83 -12.05 11.15 -12.13
N ARG A 84 -12.13 11.52 -13.41
CA ARG A 84 -13.05 12.59 -13.86
C ARG A 84 -14.49 12.30 -13.43
N ASP A 85 -14.90 11.04 -13.57
CA ASP A 85 -16.27 10.60 -13.33
C ASP A 85 -16.54 10.21 -11.86
N ASN A 86 -15.48 10.09 -11.02
CA ASN A 86 -15.53 9.66 -9.61
C ASN A 86 -14.59 10.47 -8.72
N LYS A 87 -14.59 11.80 -8.82
CA LYS A 87 -13.72 12.70 -8.03
C LYS A 87 -13.97 12.63 -6.54
N ASP A 88 -15.19 12.29 -6.15
CA ASP A 88 -15.60 12.09 -4.76
C ASP A 88 -14.96 10.86 -4.13
N LEU A 89 -14.66 9.83 -4.92
CA LEU A 89 -14.12 8.54 -4.48
C LEU A 89 -12.61 8.41 -4.67
N ILE A 90 -12.09 8.87 -5.83
CA ILE A 90 -10.71 8.58 -6.23
C ILE A 90 -9.76 9.71 -5.83
N VAL A 91 -8.76 9.38 -5.01
CA VAL A 91 -7.55 10.18 -4.81
C VAL A 91 -6.55 9.75 -5.89
N LEU A 92 -6.24 10.66 -6.81
CA LEU A 92 -5.50 10.35 -8.02
C LEU A 92 -3.99 10.30 -7.75
N GLY A 93 -3.35 9.17 -8.05
CA GLY A 93 -1.90 8.97 -7.96
C GLY A 93 -1.20 9.02 -9.31
N ALA A 94 0.03 9.53 -9.32
CA ALA A 94 0.90 9.42 -10.48
C ALA A 94 1.18 7.93 -10.78
N PRO A 95 1.25 7.54 -12.06
CA PRO A 95 1.45 6.15 -12.44
C PRO A 95 2.72 5.54 -11.85
N LYS A 96 2.63 4.25 -11.55
CA LYS A 96 3.79 3.44 -11.24
C LYS A 96 4.60 3.21 -12.51
N TYR A 97 5.79 3.80 -12.55
CA TYR A 97 6.76 3.52 -13.60
C TYR A 97 7.66 2.37 -13.16
N PHE A 98 7.80 1.35 -13.99
CA PHE A 98 8.78 0.31 -13.78
C PHE A 98 10.18 0.90 -14.03
N LEU A 99 10.98 0.89 -13.00
CA LEU A 99 12.39 1.25 -13.08
C LEU A 99 13.15 -0.05 -13.32
N HIS A 100 13.87 -0.13 -14.43
CA HIS A 100 14.70 -1.30 -14.78
C HIS A 100 16.09 -1.23 -14.19
N GLU A 101 16.46 -0.07 -13.73
CA GLU A 101 17.80 0.24 -13.28
C GLU A 101 17.77 0.51 -11.78
N ASN A 102 18.88 0.28 -11.15
CA ASN A 102 19.08 0.43 -9.71
C ASN A 102 18.95 1.87 -9.22
N ASP A 103 18.45 2.79 -10.05
CA ASP A 103 18.27 4.20 -9.67
C ASP A 103 17.17 4.91 -10.44
N ILE A 104 16.63 5.97 -9.82
CA ILE A 104 15.65 6.87 -10.42
C ILE A 104 16.37 7.89 -11.31
N GLY A 105 16.22 7.74 -12.61
CA GLY A 105 16.83 8.64 -13.57
C GLY A 105 16.18 10.02 -13.65
N LYS A 106 16.91 11.00 -14.17
CA LYS A 106 16.45 12.39 -14.40
C LYS A 106 15.18 12.45 -15.24
N SER A 107 15.00 11.53 -16.20
CA SER A 107 13.82 11.45 -17.07
C SER A 107 12.56 11.11 -16.29
N PHE A 108 12.63 10.15 -15.36
CA PHE A 108 11.55 9.80 -14.46
C PHE A 108 11.11 11.00 -13.62
N THR A 109 12.06 11.64 -12.94
CA THR A 109 11.81 12.80 -12.10
C THR A 109 11.14 13.93 -12.89
N LYS A 110 11.69 14.28 -14.05
CA LYS A 110 11.15 15.36 -14.93
C LYS A 110 9.73 15.05 -15.38
N ARG A 111 9.47 13.81 -15.84
CA ARG A 111 8.14 13.37 -16.29
C ARG A 111 7.14 13.38 -15.16
N THR A 112 7.50 12.84 -14.00
CA THR A 112 6.61 12.79 -12.84
C THR A 112 6.24 14.19 -12.36
N LEU A 113 7.19 15.11 -12.23
CA LEU A 113 6.94 16.50 -11.90
C LEU A 113 5.99 17.18 -12.88
N LYS A 114 6.27 17.03 -14.20
CA LYS A 114 5.40 17.57 -15.25
C LYS A 114 3.97 17.05 -15.15
N ASN A 115 3.83 15.74 -14.93
CA ASN A 115 2.51 15.10 -14.88
C ASN A 115 1.74 15.46 -13.61
N ILE A 116 2.42 15.60 -12.47
CA ILE A 116 1.79 16.07 -11.24
C ILE A 116 1.17 17.44 -11.43
N ASP A 117 1.91 18.37 -12.01
CA ASP A 117 1.40 19.73 -12.24
C ASP A 117 0.26 19.74 -13.27
N LYS A 118 0.36 18.89 -14.32
CA LYS A 118 -0.63 18.80 -15.40
C LYS A 118 -1.93 18.14 -14.95
N TYR A 119 -1.85 17.00 -14.27
CA TYR A 119 -3.01 16.16 -13.94
C TYR A 119 -3.46 16.29 -12.50
N LYS A 120 -2.74 17.08 -11.68
CA LYS A 120 -3.04 17.30 -10.25
C LYS A 120 -2.99 16.01 -9.45
N TYR A 121 -2.01 15.18 -9.70
CA TYR A 121 -1.79 13.97 -8.90
C TYR A 121 -1.52 14.33 -7.44
N SER A 122 -2.21 13.63 -6.53
CA SER A 122 -2.14 13.87 -5.08
C SER A 122 -1.00 13.10 -4.40
N PHE A 123 -0.46 12.08 -5.03
CA PHE A 123 0.68 11.30 -4.55
C PHE A 123 1.45 10.69 -5.73
N VAL A 124 2.68 10.25 -5.46
CA VAL A 124 3.45 9.46 -6.42
C VAL A 124 3.12 8.00 -6.20
N GLY A 125 2.77 7.28 -7.25
CA GLY A 125 2.50 5.85 -7.22
C GLY A 125 3.72 5.05 -6.79
N GLU A 126 3.52 3.78 -6.55
CA GLU A 126 4.44 2.89 -5.88
C GLU A 126 5.84 2.82 -6.54
N ILE A 127 6.86 3.22 -5.80
CA ILE A 127 8.27 3.02 -6.16
C ILE A 127 8.76 1.74 -5.48
N LEU A 128 9.23 0.78 -6.27
CA LEU A 128 9.74 -0.49 -5.74
C LEU A 128 11.18 -0.33 -5.27
N PHE A 129 11.41 -0.40 -3.95
CA PHE A 129 12.77 -0.47 -3.39
C PHE A 129 13.27 -1.91 -3.32
N THR A 130 12.54 -2.76 -2.65
CA THR A 130 12.82 -4.18 -2.60
C THR A 130 11.56 -4.96 -2.96
N HIS A 131 11.72 -5.94 -3.82
CA HIS A 131 10.65 -6.83 -4.21
C HIS A 131 11.25 -8.21 -4.46
N ALA A 132 10.76 -9.21 -3.71
CA ALA A 132 11.22 -10.58 -3.84
C ALA A 132 11.07 -11.09 -5.28
N ASP A 133 11.97 -11.97 -5.67
CA ASP A 133 11.82 -12.70 -6.92
C ASP A 133 10.53 -13.54 -6.89
N LYS A 134 9.57 -13.17 -7.76
CA LYS A 134 8.29 -13.88 -7.91
C LYS A 134 8.32 -15.01 -8.93
N THR A 135 9.50 -15.42 -9.36
CA THR A 135 9.63 -16.45 -10.41
C THR A 135 9.14 -17.83 -9.97
N HIS A 136 8.97 -18.06 -8.66
CA HIS A 136 8.50 -19.34 -8.12
C HIS A 136 9.23 -20.55 -8.71
N GLY A 137 10.55 -20.44 -8.86
CA GLY A 137 11.39 -21.47 -9.46
C GLY A 137 11.32 -21.55 -10.98
N ARG A 138 10.61 -20.65 -11.67
CA ARG A 138 10.75 -20.49 -13.12
C ARG A 138 11.99 -19.66 -13.39
N GLN A 139 12.85 -20.13 -14.27
CA GLN A 139 14.03 -19.38 -14.72
C GLN A 139 13.59 -18.13 -15.49
N HIS A 140 13.25 -17.07 -14.79
CA HIS A 140 13.12 -15.73 -15.34
C HIS A 140 14.30 -14.90 -14.87
N GLU A 141 14.90 -14.16 -15.79
CA GLU A 141 16.06 -13.30 -15.59
C GLU A 141 15.82 -12.12 -14.65
N SER A 142 14.67 -12.07 -13.97
CA SER A 142 14.22 -10.87 -13.25
C SER A 142 14.51 -10.89 -11.77
N GLY A 143 15.32 -11.73 -11.21
CA GLY A 143 15.74 -11.74 -9.82
C GLY A 143 15.05 -10.79 -8.84
N GLU A 144 15.60 -10.56 -7.69
CA GLU A 144 15.17 -9.54 -6.75
C GLU A 144 15.26 -8.13 -7.40
N THR A 145 14.19 -7.34 -7.30
CA THR A 145 14.27 -5.91 -7.60
C THR A 145 14.83 -5.19 -6.38
N TYR A 146 15.91 -4.50 -6.57
CA TYR A 146 16.55 -3.69 -5.54
C TYR A 146 16.86 -2.29 -6.06
N LEU A 147 16.27 -1.27 -5.43
CA LEU A 147 16.57 0.14 -5.64
C LEU A 147 17.22 0.68 -4.38
N ASP A 148 18.44 1.18 -4.48
CA ASP A 148 19.11 1.77 -3.31
C ASP A 148 18.41 3.10 -2.91
N PRO A 149 17.81 3.17 -1.71
CA PRO A 149 17.15 4.40 -1.24
C PRO A 149 18.12 5.56 -1.00
N SER A 150 19.42 5.27 -0.84
CA SER A 150 20.48 6.29 -0.76
C SER A 150 21.02 6.70 -2.14
N GLY A 151 20.57 6.07 -3.21
CA GLY A 151 20.96 6.39 -4.59
C GLY A 151 20.72 7.85 -4.95
N LYS A 152 21.66 8.47 -5.64
CA LYS A 152 21.61 9.90 -5.96
C LYS A 152 20.35 10.29 -6.73
N GLY A 153 19.87 9.46 -7.64
CA GLY A 153 18.68 9.75 -8.43
C GLY A 153 17.44 9.82 -7.56
N PHE A 154 17.29 8.93 -6.57
CA PHE A 154 16.17 8.95 -5.66
C PHE A 154 16.24 10.10 -4.66
N THR A 155 17.41 10.39 -4.11
CA THR A 155 17.58 11.55 -3.22
C THR A 155 17.33 12.86 -3.95
N ASP A 156 17.81 13.03 -5.17
CA ASP A 156 17.52 14.20 -6.03
C ASP A 156 16.00 14.31 -6.33
N PHE A 157 15.32 13.17 -6.50
CA PHE A 157 13.88 13.12 -6.66
C PHE A 157 13.17 13.62 -5.40
N LEU A 158 13.52 13.09 -4.23
CA LEU A 158 12.90 13.49 -2.97
C LEU A 158 13.10 14.97 -2.64
N VAL A 159 14.29 15.52 -2.86
CA VAL A 159 14.56 16.97 -2.69
C VAL A 159 13.56 17.80 -3.48
N LYS A 160 13.21 17.39 -4.70
CA LYS A 160 12.24 18.11 -5.53
C LYS A 160 10.78 17.90 -5.09
N PHE A 161 10.46 16.75 -4.51
CA PHE A 161 9.10 16.41 -4.09
C PHE A 161 8.77 16.87 -2.68
N SER A 162 9.72 16.90 -1.76
CA SER A 162 9.52 17.38 -0.41
C SER A 162 9.01 18.83 -0.37
N SER A 163 9.48 19.68 -1.28
CA SER A 163 8.99 21.05 -1.41
C SER A 163 7.53 21.17 -1.90
N LYS A 164 6.98 20.11 -2.54
CA LYS A 164 5.61 20.07 -3.03
C LYS A 164 4.61 19.48 -2.03
N ASN A 165 5.08 18.97 -0.88
CA ASN A 165 4.26 18.29 0.12
C ASN A 165 3.41 17.11 -0.45
N ILE A 166 3.94 16.42 -1.47
CA ILE A 166 3.28 15.31 -2.15
C ILE A 166 3.80 14.00 -1.54
N PRO A 167 2.93 13.11 -1.03
CA PRO A 167 3.34 11.80 -0.55
C PRO A 167 3.96 10.94 -1.64
N VAL A 168 4.95 10.14 -1.28
CA VAL A 168 5.57 9.14 -2.14
C VAL A 168 5.27 7.76 -1.60
N MET A 169 4.66 6.92 -2.41
CA MET A 169 4.37 5.53 -2.06
C MET A 169 5.59 4.67 -2.38
N THR A 170 6.08 3.92 -1.39
CA THR A 170 7.31 3.13 -1.50
C THR A 170 7.03 1.68 -1.12
N HIS A 171 7.23 0.77 -2.06
CA HIS A 171 7.12 -0.66 -1.81
C HIS A 171 8.42 -1.18 -1.22
N TRP A 172 8.31 -1.72 -0.03
CA TRP A 172 9.44 -2.24 0.69
C TRP A 172 9.12 -3.62 1.30
N GLU A 173 9.79 -4.66 0.83
CA GLU A 173 9.70 -6.00 1.41
C GLU A 173 10.93 -6.25 2.28
N PHE A 174 10.76 -6.20 3.62
CA PHE A 174 11.84 -6.38 4.58
C PHE A 174 12.13 -7.87 4.82
N TYR A 175 12.75 -8.54 3.88
CA TYR A 175 13.23 -9.91 4.08
C TYR A 175 14.73 -9.98 4.39
N ASP A 176 15.46 -8.89 4.25
CA ASP A 176 16.84 -8.73 4.70
C ASP A 176 16.92 -7.46 5.55
N TRP A 177 16.48 -7.59 6.81
CA TRP A 177 16.36 -6.48 7.73
C TRP A 177 17.69 -5.78 8.01
N GLU A 178 18.78 -6.55 8.16
CA GLU A 178 20.10 -6.00 8.46
C GLU A 178 20.64 -5.16 7.31
N ARG A 179 20.35 -5.56 6.08
CA ARG A 179 20.72 -4.81 4.88
C ARG A 179 19.85 -3.57 4.69
N ASP A 180 18.54 -3.71 4.86
CA ASP A 180 17.56 -2.74 4.37
C ASP A 180 17.20 -1.68 5.40
N TRP A 181 17.06 -2.07 6.69
CA TRP A 181 16.62 -1.15 7.72
C TRP A 181 17.53 0.06 7.95
N PRO A 182 18.88 -0.06 7.97
CA PRO A 182 19.75 1.11 8.14
C PRO A 182 19.56 2.16 7.04
N LYS A 183 19.34 1.72 5.79
CA LYS A 183 19.12 2.61 4.66
C LYS A 183 17.75 3.27 4.70
N PHE A 184 16.74 2.49 5.09
CA PHE A 184 15.37 2.97 5.20
C PHE A 184 15.20 3.96 6.36
N SER A 185 15.74 3.64 7.54
CA SER A 185 15.73 4.56 8.69
C SER A 185 16.46 5.86 8.38
N LYS A 186 17.61 5.79 7.69
CA LYS A 186 18.33 6.96 7.23
C LYS A 186 17.50 7.84 6.30
N LEU A 187 16.69 7.24 5.42
CA LEU A 187 15.82 7.99 4.52
C LEU A 187 14.85 8.90 5.30
N PHE A 188 14.25 8.41 6.38
CA PHE A 188 13.37 9.22 7.22
C PHE A 188 14.12 10.33 7.97
N LEU A 189 15.35 10.07 8.39
CA LEU A 189 16.21 11.07 9.05
C LEU A 189 16.63 12.17 8.07
N ASP A 190 16.99 11.81 6.84
CA ASP A 190 17.43 12.75 5.82
C ASP A 190 16.26 13.59 5.25
N PHE A 191 15.03 13.04 5.25
CA PHE A 191 13.85 13.68 4.69
C PHE A 191 12.68 13.73 5.70
N PRO A 192 12.83 14.38 6.86
CA PRO A 192 11.86 14.35 7.95
C PRO A 192 10.50 14.97 7.58
N ASN A 193 10.46 15.84 6.57
CA ASN A 193 9.23 16.49 6.11
C ASN A 193 8.58 15.78 4.91
N GLN A 194 9.24 14.75 4.35
CA GLN A 194 8.68 13.97 3.27
C GLN A 194 7.64 12.98 3.81
N LYS A 195 6.45 13.00 3.23
CA LYS A 195 5.41 12.02 3.54
C LYS A 195 5.63 10.76 2.73
N PHE A 196 5.71 9.62 3.41
CA PHE A 196 5.79 8.31 2.79
C PHE A 196 4.49 7.52 3.04
N ILE A 197 4.05 6.79 2.03
CA ILE A 197 3.02 5.76 2.14
C ILE A 197 3.74 4.42 1.96
N ILE A 198 3.68 3.57 2.98
CA ILE A 198 4.33 2.25 2.98
C ILE A 198 3.25 1.20 2.86
N PRO A 199 2.97 0.71 1.64
CA PRO A 199 2.01 -0.35 1.43
C PRO A 199 2.53 -1.65 2.04
N HIS A 200 1.60 -2.58 2.29
CA HIS A 200 1.89 -3.92 2.81
C HIS A 200 2.59 -3.92 4.17
N MET A 201 2.58 -2.80 4.92
CA MET A 201 3.24 -2.65 6.22
C MET A 201 4.73 -3.06 6.24
N GLY A 202 5.42 -2.94 5.10
CA GLY A 202 6.79 -3.43 4.95
C GLY A 202 6.92 -4.96 5.01
N PHE A 203 5.84 -5.66 4.71
CA PHE A 203 5.74 -7.10 4.90
C PHE A 203 6.59 -7.85 3.88
N GLY A 204 7.70 -8.42 4.35
CA GLY A 204 8.42 -9.49 3.67
C GLY A 204 8.00 -10.82 4.28
N SER A 205 7.81 -11.84 3.47
CA SER A 205 7.65 -13.19 3.98
C SER A 205 8.93 -13.56 4.73
N PRO A 206 8.88 -13.92 6.01
CA PRO A 206 10.09 -14.40 6.67
C PRO A 206 10.58 -15.62 5.89
N LYS A 207 11.86 -15.65 5.55
CA LYS A 207 12.47 -16.86 5.04
C LYS A 207 12.26 -17.93 6.11
N GLN A 208 11.45 -18.93 5.76
CA GLN A 208 11.37 -20.16 6.52
C GLN A 208 12.70 -20.90 6.44
#